data_a5106a8fbd234ad986f9edf482bc4aaa
#
_entry.id   a5106a8fbd234ad986f9edf482bc4aaa
#
_cell.length_a   1.000
_cell.length_b   1.000
_cell.length_c   1.000
_cell.angle_alpha   90.00
_cell.angle_beta   90.00
_cell.angle_gamma   90.00
#
_symmetry.space_group_name_H-M   'P 1'
#
loop_
_entity.id
_entity.type
_entity.pdbx_description
1 polymer ?
#
loop_
_entity_poly.entity_id
_entity_poly.type
_entity_poly.pdbx_seq_one_letter_code
_entity_poly.pdbx_strand_id
1 'polypeptide(L)'
;SLNPTMTIGDQIAETLMVHRHLSRSEAGKRAVELLEKTKISEAAKRAKQYPFEFSGGMLQRAMIAQSLACGPSVLIADEPTTALDVTIQAQILELMLELQRSDNMSIILITHDLAVVARMADRVAVMYAGQVIETGPVDDIFYRSSHPYTLGLKKAMPSNREQKDKKLTPILGSPPDLFHPPEGCGYFARCPYAMNVCEKHLPDEYIIASDADHMSRCWLQHDGAPQIAELNQIGESHAD
;
A
#
# COMPACT_ATOMS: atom_id res chain seq x y z
N SER A 1 8.98 -4.22 -14.25
CA SER A 1 9.01 -3.28 -15.42
C SER A 1 9.01 -4.07 -16.72
N LEU A 2 8.36 -3.56 -17.76
CA LEU A 2 8.28 -4.19 -19.07
C LEU A 2 9.60 -4.02 -19.86
N ASN A 3 9.98 -5.05 -20.62
CA ASN A 3 11.14 -5.01 -21.50
C ASN A 3 10.82 -4.15 -22.75
N PRO A 4 11.53 -3.05 -23.03
CA PRO A 4 11.24 -2.17 -24.16
C PRO A 4 11.48 -2.79 -25.54
N THR A 5 12.22 -3.90 -25.63
CA THR A 5 12.59 -4.56 -26.90
C THR A 5 11.67 -5.71 -27.27
N MET A 6 10.68 -6.03 -26.46
CA MET A 6 9.70 -7.10 -26.72
C MET A 6 8.29 -6.51 -26.82
N THR A 7 7.43 -7.13 -27.62
CA THR A 7 6.02 -6.74 -27.65
C THR A 7 5.32 -7.06 -26.32
N ILE A 8 4.26 -6.34 -26.00
CA ILE A 8 3.48 -6.56 -24.78
C ILE A 8 2.93 -7.99 -24.72
N GLY A 9 2.39 -8.50 -25.84
CA GLY A 9 1.85 -9.85 -25.92
C GLY A 9 2.92 -10.93 -25.74
N ASP A 10 4.12 -10.74 -26.31
CA ASP A 10 5.21 -11.72 -26.17
C ASP A 10 5.70 -11.81 -24.72
N GLN A 11 5.76 -10.70 -23.98
CA GLN A 11 6.16 -10.70 -22.58
C GLN A 11 5.16 -11.45 -21.68
N ILE A 12 3.87 -11.24 -21.89
CA ILE A 12 2.82 -11.97 -21.17
C ILE A 12 2.84 -13.46 -21.57
N ALA A 13 2.99 -13.75 -22.87
CA ALA A 13 3.05 -15.12 -23.37
C ALA A 13 4.28 -15.87 -22.85
N GLU A 14 5.44 -15.21 -22.73
CA GLU A 14 6.66 -15.80 -22.16
C GLU A 14 6.41 -16.30 -20.74
N THR A 15 5.76 -15.50 -19.89
CA THR A 15 5.39 -15.89 -18.53
C THR A 15 4.54 -17.17 -18.52
N LEU A 16 3.57 -17.27 -19.44
CA LEU A 16 2.70 -18.43 -19.57
C LEU A 16 3.44 -19.69 -20.11
N MET A 17 4.33 -19.51 -21.09
CA MET A 17 5.14 -20.60 -21.60
C MET A 17 6.08 -21.17 -20.55
N VAL A 18 6.75 -20.32 -19.79
CA VAL A 18 7.72 -20.72 -18.76
C VAL A 18 7.03 -21.39 -17.56
N HIS A 19 5.97 -20.80 -17.03
CA HIS A 19 5.38 -21.23 -15.75
C HIS A 19 4.15 -22.14 -15.92
N ARG A 20 3.46 -22.10 -17.06
CA ARG A 20 2.27 -22.91 -17.35
C ARG A 20 2.47 -23.92 -18.46
N HIS A 21 3.68 -23.93 -19.07
CA HIS A 21 4.07 -24.84 -20.14
C HIS A 21 3.11 -24.81 -21.34
N LEU A 22 2.48 -23.67 -21.61
CA LEU A 22 1.60 -23.51 -22.77
C LEU A 22 2.42 -23.44 -24.06
N SER A 23 1.84 -23.91 -25.17
CA SER A 23 2.41 -23.66 -26.48
C SER A 23 2.40 -22.17 -26.82
N ARG A 24 3.28 -21.72 -27.71
CA ARG A 24 3.34 -20.31 -28.13
C ARG A 24 1.99 -19.78 -28.64
N SER A 25 1.24 -20.63 -29.36
CA SER A 25 -0.07 -20.28 -29.91
C SER A 25 -1.10 -20.07 -28.80
N GLU A 26 -1.16 -20.98 -27.82
CA GLU A 26 -2.07 -20.89 -26.67
C GLU A 26 -1.70 -19.71 -25.76
N ALA A 27 -0.41 -19.54 -25.47
CA ALA A 27 0.09 -18.42 -24.67
C ALA A 27 -0.23 -17.06 -25.31
N GLY A 28 -0.09 -16.94 -26.63
CA GLY A 28 -0.45 -15.73 -27.36
C GLY A 28 -1.96 -15.39 -27.29
N LYS A 29 -2.84 -16.39 -27.41
CA LYS A 29 -4.29 -16.19 -27.23
C LYS A 29 -4.61 -15.76 -25.81
N ARG A 30 -4.03 -16.45 -24.83
CA ARG A 30 -4.24 -16.13 -23.42
C ARG A 30 -3.71 -14.76 -23.04
N ALA A 31 -2.60 -14.30 -23.64
CA ALA A 31 -2.09 -12.94 -23.46
C ALA A 31 -3.10 -11.88 -23.91
N VAL A 32 -3.78 -12.09 -25.05
CA VAL A 32 -4.84 -11.18 -25.52
C VAL A 32 -6.02 -11.15 -24.54
N GLU A 33 -6.50 -12.32 -24.07
CA GLU A 33 -7.58 -12.40 -23.06
C GLU A 33 -7.23 -11.67 -21.77
N LEU A 34 -5.98 -11.75 -21.30
CA LEU A 34 -5.51 -11.04 -20.12
C LEU A 34 -5.49 -9.52 -20.34
N LEU A 35 -5.09 -9.05 -21.52
CA LEU A 35 -5.16 -7.64 -21.86
C LEU A 35 -6.61 -7.13 -21.93
N GLU A 36 -7.55 -7.91 -22.45
CA GLU A 36 -8.98 -7.61 -22.42
C GLU A 36 -9.49 -7.53 -20.98
N LYS A 37 -9.14 -8.51 -20.15
CA LYS A 37 -9.49 -8.56 -18.72
C LYS A 37 -9.02 -7.32 -17.95
N THR A 38 -7.87 -6.77 -18.31
CA THR A 38 -7.36 -5.52 -17.74
C THR A 38 -7.85 -4.27 -18.46
N LYS A 39 -8.93 -4.40 -19.25
CA LYS A 39 -9.61 -3.29 -19.93
C LYS A 39 -8.72 -2.53 -20.93
N ILE A 40 -7.80 -3.21 -21.61
CA ILE A 40 -7.06 -2.65 -22.74
C ILE A 40 -7.91 -2.82 -24.00
N SER A 41 -8.36 -1.72 -24.59
CA SER A 41 -9.11 -1.71 -25.84
C SER A 41 -8.27 -2.23 -27.01
N GLU A 42 -8.89 -2.89 -28.00
CA GLU A 42 -8.19 -3.48 -29.17
C GLU A 42 -7.04 -4.43 -28.76
N ALA A 43 -7.23 -5.26 -27.73
CA ALA A 43 -6.19 -6.06 -27.10
C ALA A 43 -5.36 -6.87 -28.10
N ALA A 44 -5.97 -7.49 -29.10
CA ALA A 44 -5.28 -8.26 -30.14
C ALA A 44 -4.30 -7.41 -31.00
N LYS A 45 -4.62 -6.13 -31.23
CA LYS A 45 -3.75 -5.18 -31.91
C LYS A 45 -2.67 -4.69 -30.95
N ARG A 46 -3.04 -4.34 -29.73
CA ARG A 46 -2.14 -3.84 -28.69
C ARG A 46 -1.12 -4.86 -28.24
N ALA A 47 -1.47 -6.15 -28.21
CA ALA A 47 -0.51 -7.23 -27.92
C ALA A 47 0.72 -7.23 -28.83
N LYS A 48 0.61 -6.72 -30.08
CA LYS A 48 1.69 -6.64 -31.05
C LYS A 48 2.55 -5.38 -30.93
N GLN A 49 2.17 -4.46 -30.07
CA GLN A 49 2.86 -3.19 -29.85
C GLN A 49 3.93 -3.31 -28.78
N TYR A 50 4.86 -2.38 -28.80
CA TYR A 50 5.95 -2.26 -27.84
C TYR A 50 5.55 -1.33 -26.67
N PRO A 51 6.21 -1.42 -25.50
CA PRO A 51 5.91 -0.58 -24.35
C PRO A 51 5.91 0.92 -24.64
N PHE A 52 6.80 1.43 -25.47
CA PHE A 52 6.90 2.85 -25.81
C PHE A 52 5.70 3.39 -26.63
N GLU A 53 4.85 2.52 -27.16
CA GLU A 53 3.62 2.88 -27.86
C GLU A 53 2.41 2.99 -26.92
N PHE A 54 2.59 2.68 -25.62
CA PHE A 54 1.55 2.69 -24.61
C PHE A 54 1.59 3.96 -23.76
N SER A 55 0.42 4.45 -23.33
CA SER A 55 0.35 5.45 -22.25
C SER A 55 0.71 4.84 -20.91
N GLY A 56 1.01 5.68 -19.90
CA GLY A 56 1.34 5.19 -18.55
C GLY A 56 0.26 4.29 -17.94
N GLY A 57 -1.00 4.67 -18.08
CA GLY A 57 -2.12 3.83 -17.62
C GLY A 57 -2.27 2.51 -18.40
N MET A 58 -1.95 2.50 -19.69
CA MET A 58 -1.94 1.26 -20.47
C MET A 58 -0.76 0.35 -20.06
N LEU A 59 0.42 0.91 -19.81
CA LEU A 59 1.56 0.15 -19.29
C LEU A 59 1.23 -0.50 -17.95
N GLN A 60 0.58 0.24 -17.06
CA GLN A 60 0.17 -0.29 -15.75
C GLN A 60 -0.83 -1.45 -15.90
N ARG A 61 -1.84 -1.31 -16.78
CA ARG A 61 -2.80 -2.38 -17.09
C ARG A 61 -2.11 -3.61 -17.70
N ALA A 62 -1.12 -3.42 -18.56
CA ALA A 62 -0.33 -4.51 -19.14
C ALA A 62 0.54 -5.23 -18.10
N MET A 63 1.15 -4.50 -17.16
CA MET A 63 1.88 -5.09 -16.02
C MET A 63 0.95 -5.90 -15.11
N ILE A 64 -0.25 -5.39 -14.83
CA ILE A 64 -1.28 -6.15 -14.08
C ILE A 64 -1.66 -7.41 -14.85
N ALA A 65 -1.90 -7.33 -16.17
CA ALA A 65 -2.21 -8.49 -17.00
C ALA A 65 -1.10 -9.56 -16.94
N GLN A 66 0.16 -9.15 -17.01
CA GLN A 66 1.31 -10.04 -16.88
C GLN A 66 1.38 -10.70 -15.50
N SER A 67 1.13 -9.94 -14.43
CA SER A 67 1.13 -10.46 -13.06
C SER A 67 0.02 -11.49 -12.82
N LEU A 68 -1.11 -11.35 -13.51
CA LEU A 68 -2.25 -12.27 -13.44
C LEU A 68 -2.09 -13.52 -14.32
N ALA A 69 -1.08 -13.57 -15.21
CA ALA A 69 -0.94 -14.63 -16.22
C ALA A 69 -0.98 -16.03 -15.61
N CYS A 70 -0.35 -16.22 -14.47
CA CYS A 70 -0.29 -17.51 -13.79
C CYS A 70 -1.42 -17.76 -12.77
N GLY A 71 -2.45 -16.93 -12.70
CA GLY A 71 -3.56 -17.07 -11.76
C GLY A 71 -3.08 -17.08 -10.30
N PRO A 72 -2.44 -16.00 -9.82
CA PRO A 72 -1.92 -15.96 -8.46
C PRO A 72 -3.04 -15.87 -7.43
N SER A 73 -2.83 -16.43 -6.24
CA SER A 73 -3.68 -16.23 -5.07
C SER A 73 -3.38 -14.93 -4.32
N VAL A 74 -2.19 -14.36 -4.52
CA VAL A 74 -1.75 -13.10 -3.93
C VAL A 74 -1.08 -12.23 -4.99
N LEU A 75 -1.51 -10.98 -5.12
CA LEU A 75 -0.91 -9.95 -5.95
C LEU A 75 -0.18 -8.94 -5.06
N ILE A 76 1.12 -8.75 -5.28
CA ILE A 76 1.90 -7.69 -4.64
C ILE A 76 1.97 -6.50 -5.60
N ALA A 77 1.44 -5.36 -5.17
CA ALA A 77 1.40 -4.12 -5.92
C ALA A 77 2.22 -3.05 -5.18
N ASP A 78 3.44 -2.82 -5.68
CA ASP A 78 4.37 -1.84 -5.13
C ASP A 78 4.24 -0.53 -5.90
N GLU A 79 3.71 0.50 -5.23
CA GLU A 79 3.46 1.84 -5.79
C GLU A 79 2.71 1.82 -7.15
N PRO A 80 1.57 1.09 -7.26
CA PRO A 80 0.98 0.79 -8.57
C PRO A 80 0.39 2.00 -9.29
N THR A 81 0.30 3.14 -8.64
CA THR A 81 -0.28 4.38 -9.20
C THR A 81 0.70 5.54 -9.25
N THR A 82 1.95 5.32 -8.87
CA THR A 82 3.00 6.36 -8.93
C THR A 82 3.18 6.85 -10.36
N ALA A 83 3.30 8.18 -10.52
CA ALA A 83 3.41 8.88 -11.81
C ALA A 83 2.19 8.78 -12.74
N LEU A 84 1.01 8.41 -12.23
CA LEU A 84 -0.26 8.49 -12.96
C LEU A 84 -1.05 9.72 -12.51
N ASP A 85 -1.85 10.28 -13.44
CA ASP A 85 -2.81 11.32 -13.07
C ASP A 85 -3.95 10.74 -12.21
N VAL A 86 -4.62 11.61 -11.44
CA VAL A 86 -5.64 11.21 -10.44
C VAL A 86 -6.76 10.37 -11.06
N THR A 87 -7.14 10.68 -12.30
CA THR A 87 -8.23 9.96 -12.99
C THR A 87 -7.81 8.54 -13.34
N ILE A 88 -6.63 8.39 -13.91
CA ILE A 88 -6.07 7.08 -14.26
C ILE A 88 -5.76 6.26 -13.00
N GLN A 89 -5.22 6.91 -11.95
CA GLN A 89 -5.02 6.28 -10.65
C GLN A 89 -6.34 5.65 -10.14
N ALA A 90 -7.43 6.42 -10.10
CA ALA A 90 -8.72 5.90 -9.67
C ALA A 90 -9.20 4.69 -10.49
N GLN A 91 -8.99 4.71 -11.80
CA GLN A 91 -9.35 3.60 -12.71
C GLN A 91 -8.51 2.34 -12.48
N ILE A 92 -7.21 2.49 -12.17
CA ILE A 92 -6.33 1.35 -11.86
C ILE A 92 -6.74 0.71 -10.53
N LEU A 93 -7.01 1.51 -9.50
CA LEU A 93 -7.45 1.01 -8.20
C LEU A 93 -8.79 0.27 -8.31
N GLU A 94 -9.76 0.81 -9.06
CA GLU A 94 -11.04 0.15 -9.32
C GLU A 94 -10.86 -1.18 -10.05
N LEU A 95 -10.02 -1.21 -11.10
CA LEU A 95 -9.67 -2.43 -11.80
C LEU A 95 -9.09 -3.49 -10.85
N MET A 96 -8.18 -3.09 -9.95
CA MET A 96 -7.57 -4.02 -8.98
C MET A 96 -8.62 -4.62 -8.02
N LEU A 97 -9.57 -3.80 -7.53
CA LEU A 97 -10.68 -4.29 -6.70
C LEU A 97 -11.63 -5.23 -7.45
N GLU A 98 -11.93 -4.94 -8.72
CA GLU A 98 -12.72 -5.84 -9.56
C GLU A 98 -12.01 -7.20 -9.76
N LEU A 99 -10.71 -7.17 -10.05
CA LEU A 99 -9.90 -8.38 -10.22
C LEU A 99 -9.75 -9.18 -8.93
N GLN A 100 -9.59 -8.51 -7.79
CA GLN A 100 -9.57 -9.14 -6.47
C GLN A 100 -10.83 -9.97 -6.25
N ARG A 101 -12.00 -9.37 -6.52
CA ARG A 101 -13.29 -10.02 -6.32
C ARG A 101 -13.53 -11.14 -7.33
N SER A 102 -13.24 -10.90 -8.62
CA SER A 102 -13.50 -11.88 -9.70
C SER A 102 -12.61 -13.12 -9.60
N ASP A 103 -11.36 -12.94 -9.17
CA ASP A 103 -10.36 -14.01 -9.12
C ASP A 103 -10.20 -14.59 -7.69
N ASN A 104 -10.92 -14.05 -6.71
CA ASN A 104 -10.84 -14.41 -5.29
C ASN A 104 -9.38 -14.43 -4.80
N MET A 105 -8.63 -13.37 -5.12
CA MET A 105 -7.23 -13.22 -4.74
C MET A 105 -7.06 -12.15 -3.66
N SER A 106 -5.97 -12.24 -2.90
CA SER A 106 -5.56 -11.19 -1.96
C SER A 106 -4.63 -10.19 -2.64
N ILE A 107 -4.66 -8.93 -2.19
CA ILE A 107 -3.75 -7.89 -2.66
C ILE A 107 -2.91 -7.40 -1.48
N ILE A 108 -1.58 -7.38 -1.65
CA ILE A 108 -0.66 -6.65 -0.78
C ILE A 108 -0.33 -5.35 -1.51
N LEU A 109 -0.86 -4.24 -1.02
CA LEU A 109 -0.65 -2.92 -1.60
C LEU A 109 0.42 -2.17 -0.79
N ILE A 110 1.50 -1.77 -1.45
CA ILE A 110 2.54 -0.91 -0.88
C ILE A 110 2.35 0.49 -1.46
N THR A 111 2.11 1.46 -0.59
CA THR A 111 1.89 2.85 -1.01
C THR A 111 2.15 3.82 0.14
N HIS A 112 2.46 5.07 -0.19
CA HIS A 112 2.53 6.18 0.75
C HIS A 112 1.25 7.05 0.75
N ASP A 113 0.27 6.72 -0.10
CA ASP A 113 -0.98 7.47 -0.22
C ASP A 113 -2.04 6.90 0.73
N LEU A 114 -2.26 7.58 1.86
CA LEU A 114 -3.23 7.17 2.86
C LEU A 114 -4.68 7.20 2.34
N ALA A 115 -5.01 8.02 1.35
CA ALA A 115 -6.35 8.03 0.75
C ALA A 115 -6.60 6.75 -0.06
N VAL A 116 -5.57 6.23 -0.72
CA VAL A 116 -5.61 4.93 -1.40
C VAL A 116 -5.78 3.81 -0.38
N VAL A 117 -5.01 3.85 0.73
CA VAL A 117 -5.13 2.87 1.82
C VAL A 117 -6.56 2.85 2.38
N ALA A 118 -7.12 4.01 2.73
CA ALA A 118 -8.47 4.11 3.28
C ALA A 118 -9.56 3.55 2.35
N ARG A 119 -9.33 3.57 1.03
CA ARG A 119 -10.29 3.08 0.04
C ARG A 119 -10.18 1.59 -0.24
N MET A 120 -8.98 1.01 -0.14
CA MET A 120 -8.70 -0.33 -0.65
C MET A 120 -8.41 -1.37 0.43
N ALA A 121 -7.87 -0.95 1.56
CA ALA A 121 -7.34 -1.89 2.54
C ALA A 121 -8.40 -2.34 3.55
N ASP A 122 -8.42 -3.64 3.85
CA ASP A 122 -9.12 -4.18 5.01
C ASP A 122 -8.25 -4.06 6.26
N ARG A 123 -6.93 -4.29 6.09
CA ARG A 123 -5.92 -4.22 7.15
C ARG A 123 -4.72 -3.40 6.70
N VAL A 124 -4.09 -2.73 7.64
CA VAL A 124 -2.93 -1.85 7.38
C VAL A 124 -1.76 -2.27 8.25
N ALA A 125 -0.57 -2.25 7.67
CA ALA A 125 0.70 -2.30 8.37
C ALA A 125 1.46 -0.99 8.12
N VAL A 126 1.61 -0.18 9.15
CA VAL A 126 2.38 1.06 9.07
C VAL A 126 3.85 0.75 9.31
N MET A 127 4.70 1.17 8.37
CA MET A 127 6.14 0.94 8.44
C MET A 127 6.91 2.24 8.67
N TYR A 128 7.95 2.16 9.48
CA TYR A 128 8.90 3.23 9.68
C TYR A 128 10.31 2.66 9.89
N ALA A 129 11.30 3.23 9.19
CA ALA A 129 12.70 2.80 9.29
C ALA A 129 12.90 1.27 9.13
N GLY A 130 12.20 0.65 8.17
CA GLY A 130 12.30 -0.79 7.89
C GLY A 130 11.54 -1.71 8.86
N GLN A 131 10.86 -1.15 9.86
CA GLN A 131 10.10 -1.92 10.85
C GLN A 131 8.60 -1.66 10.72
N VAL A 132 7.79 -2.69 10.96
CA VAL A 132 6.36 -2.54 11.17
C VAL A 132 6.15 -2.02 12.59
N ILE A 133 5.55 -0.84 12.71
CA ILE A 133 5.37 -0.13 13.98
C ILE A 133 3.93 -0.14 14.49
N GLU A 134 2.97 -0.34 13.62
CA GLU A 134 1.56 -0.48 13.96
C GLU A 134 0.85 -1.33 12.90
N THR A 135 -0.02 -2.25 13.32
CA THR A 135 -0.87 -3.04 12.42
C THR A 135 -2.28 -3.14 12.97
N GLY A 136 -3.26 -3.15 12.09
CA GLY A 136 -4.65 -3.31 12.51
C GLY A 136 -5.63 -3.24 11.36
N PRO A 137 -6.93 -3.41 11.63
CA PRO A 137 -8.00 -3.04 10.73
C PRO A 137 -7.85 -1.58 10.27
N VAL A 138 -8.25 -1.28 9.05
CA VAL A 138 -8.12 0.07 8.48
C VAL A 138 -8.76 1.13 9.38
N ASP A 139 -9.94 0.86 9.93
CA ASP A 139 -10.64 1.79 10.81
C ASP A 139 -9.86 2.07 12.10
N ASP A 140 -9.20 1.08 12.69
CA ASP A 140 -8.39 1.26 13.89
C ASP A 140 -7.18 2.15 13.61
N ILE A 141 -6.49 1.90 12.52
CA ILE A 141 -5.35 2.71 12.12
C ILE A 141 -5.77 4.16 11.86
N PHE A 142 -6.93 4.40 11.23
CA PHE A 142 -7.39 5.75 10.92
C PHE A 142 -8.06 6.47 12.09
N TYR A 143 -8.79 5.77 12.94
CA TYR A 143 -9.58 6.41 14.02
C TYR A 143 -9.02 6.17 15.42
N ARG A 144 -8.27 5.09 15.64
CA ARG A 144 -7.72 4.67 16.93
C ARG A 144 -6.22 4.43 16.89
N SER A 145 -5.49 5.24 16.12
CA SER A 145 -4.04 5.06 15.98
C SER A 145 -3.32 5.12 17.33
N SER A 146 -2.43 4.16 17.53
CA SER A 146 -1.75 3.90 18.80
C SER A 146 -0.26 4.19 18.76
N HIS A 147 0.29 4.50 17.56
CA HIS A 147 1.68 4.91 17.41
C HIS A 147 1.78 6.41 17.03
N PRO A 148 2.67 7.19 17.67
CA PRO A 148 2.84 8.63 17.38
C PRO A 148 3.16 8.96 15.93
N TYR A 149 3.85 8.08 15.20
CA TYR A 149 4.11 8.27 13.77
C TYR A 149 2.83 8.17 12.94
N THR A 150 1.99 7.17 13.20
CA THR A 150 0.69 7.00 12.53
C THR A 150 -0.20 8.22 12.76
N LEU A 151 -0.26 8.69 14.01
CA LEU A 151 -0.96 9.94 14.34
C LEU A 151 -0.39 11.14 13.58
N GLY A 152 0.94 11.23 13.47
CA GLY A 152 1.63 12.28 12.70
C GLY A 152 1.30 12.23 11.21
N LEU A 153 1.26 11.04 10.60
CA LEU A 153 0.84 10.86 9.20
C LEU A 153 -0.59 11.36 8.96
N LYS A 154 -1.52 11.02 9.86
CA LYS A 154 -2.92 11.48 9.79
C LYS A 154 -3.03 13.01 9.90
N LYS A 155 -2.28 13.63 10.82
CA LYS A 155 -2.26 15.10 10.99
C LYS A 155 -1.67 15.84 9.79
N ALA A 156 -0.84 15.17 8.99
CA ALA A 156 -0.25 15.70 7.77
C ALA A 156 -1.16 15.54 6.54
N MET A 157 -2.29 14.81 6.65
CA MET A 157 -3.24 14.65 5.54
C MET A 157 -4.10 15.90 5.36
N PRO A 158 -4.39 16.31 4.11
CA PRO A 158 -5.41 17.32 3.83
C PRO A 158 -6.79 16.77 4.21
N SER A 159 -7.47 17.39 5.18
CA SER A 159 -8.85 17.03 5.51
C SER A 159 -9.81 17.67 4.50
N ASN A 160 -10.65 16.86 3.83
CA ASN A 160 -11.65 17.33 2.86
C ASN A 160 -12.91 17.96 3.50
N ARG A 161 -13.05 17.97 4.81
CA ARG A 161 -14.25 18.50 5.50
C ARG A 161 -13.87 19.52 6.57
N GLU A 162 -14.35 20.75 6.39
CA GLU A 162 -14.58 21.81 7.39
C GLU A 162 -13.39 22.49 8.10
N GLN A 163 -12.14 22.18 7.78
CA GLN A 163 -11.01 22.86 8.43
C GLN A 163 -10.09 23.60 7.44
N LYS A 164 -10.66 24.54 6.66
CA LYS A 164 -9.86 25.43 5.79
C LYS A 164 -8.80 26.25 6.56
N ASP A 165 -8.88 26.31 7.89
CA ASP A 165 -7.99 27.11 8.75
C ASP A 165 -6.99 26.27 9.58
N LYS A 166 -7.04 24.93 9.59
CA LYS A 166 -6.01 24.14 10.29
C LYS A 166 -4.80 23.95 9.38
N LYS A 167 -3.69 24.59 9.74
CA LYS A 167 -2.39 24.35 9.13
C LYS A 167 -2.03 22.86 9.25
N LEU A 168 -1.67 22.24 8.12
CA LEU A 168 -1.09 20.89 8.12
C LEU A 168 0.13 20.87 9.06
N THR A 169 0.19 19.90 9.94
CA THR A 169 1.32 19.74 10.86
C THR A 169 2.29 18.73 10.27
N PRO A 170 3.42 19.18 9.72
CA PRO A 170 4.41 18.24 9.17
C PRO A 170 5.12 17.48 10.29
N ILE A 171 5.53 16.26 10.00
CA ILE A 171 6.43 15.51 10.87
C ILE A 171 7.84 16.11 10.73
N LEU A 172 8.31 16.80 11.77
CA LEU A 172 9.60 17.48 11.77
C LEU A 172 10.78 16.50 11.79
N GLY A 173 11.95 16.96 11.34
CA GLY A 173 13.19 16.20 11.31
C GLY A 173 13.31 15.22 10.14
N SER A 174 14.42 14.50 10.07
CA SER A 174 14.72 13.50 9.03
C SER A 174 14.57 12.07 9.55
N PRO A 175 14.23 11.10 8.70
CA PRO A 175 14.33 9.68 9.05
C PRO A 175 15.74 9.30 9.52
N PRO A 176 15.91 8.26 10.34
CA PRO A 176 17.22 7.79 10.77
C PRO A 176 18.01 7.23 9.59
N ASP A 177 19.33 7.22 9.74
CA ASP A 177 20.22 6.52 8.83
C ASP A 177 20.03 5.00 8.99
N LEU A 178 19.62 4.33 7.91
CA LEU A 178 19.37 2.88 7.94
C LEU A 178 20.66 2.05 7.84
N PHE A 179 21.79 2.65 7.48
CA PHE A 179 23.10 1.98 7.56
C PHE A 179 23.60 1.87 9.01
N HIS A 180 23.15 2.81 9.86
CA HIS A 180 23.45 2.85 11.29
C HIS A 180 22.11 3.03 12.05
N PRO A 181 21.27 1.98 12.10
CA PRO A 181 19.97 2.09 12.73
C PRO A 181 20.12 2.36 14.23
N PRO A 182 19.22 3.16 14.83
CA PRO A 182 19.25 3.41 16.27
C PRO A 182 19.03 2.11 17.06
N GLU A 183 19.63 2.01 18.23
CA GLU A 183 19.48 0.84 19.13
C GLU A 183 18.04 0.72 19.66
N GLY A 184 17.35 1.84 19.85
CA GLY A 184 15.99 1.91 20.34
C GLY A 184 14.96 2.15 19.24
N CYS A 185 13.88 2.87 19.61
CA CYS A 185 12.79 3.19 18.70
C CYS A 185 13.28 4.06 17.54
N GLY A 186 13.12 3.60 16.30
CA GLY A 186 13.53 4.34 15.10
C GLY A 186 12.89 5.73 14.95
N TYR A 187 11.72 5.93 15.55
CA TYR A 187 11.02 7.22 15.52
C TYR A 187 11.41 8.16 16.67
N PHE A 188 12.22 7.72 17.64
CA PHE A 188 12.59 8.46 18.86
C PHE A 188 12.94 9.94 18.60
N ALA A 189 13.88 10.21 17.71
CA ALA A 189 14.38 11.56 17.43
C ALA A 189 13.34 12.54 16.86
N ARG A 190 12.22 12.03 16.38
CA ARG A 190 11.11 12.81 15.77
C ARG A 190 9.80 12.73 16.56
N CYS A 191 9.78 11.91 17.61
CA CYS A 191 8.58 11.64 18.39
C CYS A 191 8.34 12.79 19.40
N PRO A 192 7.18 13.48 19.34
CA PRO A 192 6.87 14.52 20.31
C PRO A 192 6.61 13.99 21.73
N TYR A 193 6.45 12.67 21.88
CA TYR A 193 6.19 11.97 23.15
C TYR A 193 7.35 11.05 23.54
N ALA A 194 8.55 11.31 23.03
CA ALA A 194 9.72 10.46 23.29
C ALA A 194 10.06 10.40 24.79
N MET A 195 10.35 9.20 25.26
CA MET A 195 10.81 8.91 26.61
C MET A 195 12.26 8.41 26.56
N ASN A 196 12.99 8.48 27.68
CA ASN A 196 14.38 8.02 27.75
C ASN A 196 14.56 6.55 27.34
N VAL A 197 13.57 5.69 27.62
CA VAL A 197 13.58 4.28 27.22
C VAL A 197 13.57 4.12 25.70
N CYS A 198 12.92 5.03 24.97
CA CYS A 198 12.82 4.97 23.51
C CYS A 198 14.17 5.11 22.81
N GLU A 199 15.16 5.76 23.42
CA GLU A 199 16.49 5.97 22.83
C GLU A 199 17.30 4.67 22.79
N LYS A 200 17.17 3.83 23.81
CA LYS A 200 18.08 2.70 24.04
C LYS A 200 17.42 1.33 23.86
N HIS A 201 16.10 1.26 23.87
CA HIS A 201 15.38 0.00 23.83
C HIS A 201 14.28 0.02 22.77
N LEU A 202 14.26 -1.03 21.95
CA LEU A 202 13.15 -1.26 21.03
C LEU A 202 11.91 -1.64 21.85
N PRO A 203 10.72 -1.06 21.56
CA PRO A 203 9.50 -1.49 22.19
C PRO A 203 9.08 -2.88 21.71
N ASP A 204 8.49 -3.65 22.62
CA ASP A 204 7.79 -4.87 22.27
C ASP A 204 6.51 -4.54 21.46
N GLU A 205 5.86 -5.57 20.97
CA GLU A 205 4.60 -5.50 20.28
C GLU A 205 3.47 -5.58 21.31
N TYR A 206 2.71 -4.49 21.47
CA TYR A 206 1.58 -4.40 22.39
C TYR A 206 0.27 -4.60 21.66
N ILE A 207 -0.61 -5.43 22.22
CA ILE A 207 -2.00 -5.60 21.76
C ILE A 207 -2.81 -4.41 22.29
N ILE A 208 -3.47 -3.67 21.38
CA ILE A 208 -4.19 -2.42 21.72
C ILE A 208 -5.67 -2.67 22.01
N ALA A 209 -6.29 -3.57 21.25
CA ALA A 209 -7.69 -3.91 21.40
C ALA A 209 -7.85 -5.35 21.89
N SER A 210 -9.00 -5.63 22.53
CA SER A 210 -9.36 -6.98 23.01
C SER A 210 -9.36 -8.05 21.92
N ASP A 211 -9.38 -7.65 20.63
CA ASP A 211 -9.51 -8.53 19.49
C ASP A 211 -8.16 -9.05 18.96
N ALA A 212 -7.04 -8.74 19.59
CA ALA A 212 -5.68 -9.11 19.17
C ALA A 212 -5.28 -8.69 17.73
N ASP A 213 -6.15 -7.98 17.04
CA ASP A 213 -5.97 -7.59 15.64
C ASP A 213 -5.32 -6.24 15.44
N HIS A 214 -5.28 -5.40 16.50
CA HIS A 214 -4.60 -4.11 16.52
C HIS A 214 -3.39 -4.17 17.43
N MET A 215 -2.19 -3.96 16.87
CA MET A 215 -0.92 -4.04 17.57
C MET A 215 -0.07 -2.81 17.28
N SER A 216 0.70 -2.37 18.30
CA SER A 216 1.61 -1.24 18.17
C SER A 216 2.94 -1.51 18.87
N ARG A 217 4.04 -1.13 18.22
CA ARG A 217 5.40 -1.14 18.79
C ARG A 217 5.75 0.22 19.34
N CYS A 218 5.19 0.54 20.52
CA CYS A 218 5.39 1.83 21.15
C CYS A 218 5.40 1.71 22.68
N TRP A 219 6.43 2.24 23.33
CA TRP A 219 6.54 2.29 24.79
C TRP A 219 5.39 3.03 25.49
N LEU A 220 4.65 3.89 24.78
CA LEU A 220 3.46 4.56 25.32
C LEU A 220 2.30 3.57 25.58
N GLN A 221 2.38 2.37 25.08
CA GLN A 221 1.39 1.30 25.32
C GLN A 221 1.72 0.44 26.56
N HIS A 222 2.87 0.68 27.19
CA HIS A 222 3.25 0.01 28.45
C HIS A 222 2.43 0.59 29.60
N ASP A 223 1.99 -0.24 30.57
CA ASP A 223 1.13 0.14 31.70
C ASP A 223 1.69 1.30 32.53
N GLY A 224 3.00 1.43 32.63
CA GLY A 224 3.68 2.51 33.35
C GLY A 224 3.92 3.78 32.55
N ALA A 225 3.47 3.86 31.30
CA ALA A 225 3.70 5.00 30.44
C ALA A 225 2.68 6.13 30.67
N PRO A 226 3.05 7.40 30.36
CA PRO A 226 2.10 8.49 30.44
C PRO A 226 0.96 8.31 29.41
N GLN A 227 -0.25 8.58 29.85
CA GLN A 227 -1.44 8.53 28.97
C GLN A 227 -1.44 9.76 28.04
N ILE A 228 -1.52 9.52 26.74
CA ILE A 228 -1.60 10.57 25.72
C ILE A 228 -3.03 10.62 25.18
N ALA A 229 -3.73 11.73 25.45
CA ALA A 229 -5.15 11.88 25.09
C ALA A 229 -5.44 11.75 23.58
N GLU A 230 -4.47 12.03 22.71
CA GLU A 230 -4.62 11.94 21.26
C GLU A 230 -4.35 10.53 20.68
N LEU A 231 -3.75 9.64 21.48
CA LEU A 231 -3.54 8.25 21.15
C LEU A 231 -4.64 7.43 21.82
N ASN A 232 -5.12 6.41 21.17
CA ASN A 232 -6.17 5.51 21.67
C ASN A 232 -7.53 6.21 21.93
N GLN A 233 -7.77 7.38 21.36
CA GLN A 233 -9.12 7.96 21.38
C GLN A 233 -10.06 7.00 20.64
N ILE A 234 -11.00 6.44 21.38
CA ILE A 234 -12.18 5.79 20.80
C ILE A 234 -12.92 6.90 20.07
N GLY A 235 -12.82 6.94 18.75
CA GLY A 235 -13.55 7.91 17.96
C GLY A 235 -15.02 7.76 18.30
N GLU A 236 -15.66 8.85 18.71
CA GLU A 236 -17.12 8.91 18.69
C GLU A 236 -17.55 8.51 17.29
N SER A 237 -18.29 7.41 17.19
CA SER A 237 -18.86 6.92 15.96
C SER A 237 -19.72 8.05 15.37
N HIS A 238 -19.25 8.68 14.33
CA HIS A 238 -20.14 9.39 13.42
C HIS A 238 -20.95 8.36 12.65
N ALA A 239 -21.95 7.78 13.36
CA ALA A 239 -23.13 7.26 12.72
C ALA A 239 -23.97 8.48 12.34
N ASP A 240 -23.89 8.86 11.05
CA ASP A 240 -24.97 9.53 10.30
C ASP A 240 -24.69 9.38 8.79
#